data_2d9ec8c9be7a1d698ee762e28fa0b02b
#
_entry.id   2d9ec8c9be7a1d698ee762e28fa0b02b
#
_cell.length_a   1.000
_cell.length_b   1.000
_cell.length_c   1.000
_cell.angle_alpha   90.00
_cell.angle_beta   90.00
_cell.angle_gamma   90.00
#
_symmetry.space_group_name_H-M   'P 1'
#
loop_
_entity.id
_entity.type
_entity.pdbx_description
1 polymer ?
#
loop_
_entity_poly.entity_id
_entity_poly.type
_entity_poly.pdbx_seq_one_letter_code
_entity_poly.pdbx_strand_id
1 'polypeptide(L)'
;DIIDHLRSSGLVSSPDCRTILGGYSLAGLFALWAGYQHPFDGIVAASPSIWYPQWLAYAALHTPLSAAFYLSLGDREDRSRTPIMTTVSQCIRRQHNLLIASSTPVTLEWNEGNHFQDNGLRTAKGFAWVINRIQTP
;
A
#
# COMPACT_ATOMS: atom_id res chain seq x y z
N ASP A 1 -15.35 -9.37 -11.66
CA ASP A 1 -14.20 -8.75 -11.04
C ASP A 1 -13.29 -8.16 -12.13
N ILE A 2 -12.64 -7.02 -11.87
CA ILE A 2 -11.79 -6.33 -12.87
C ILE A 2 -10.60 -7.21 -13.29
N ILE A 3 -10.04 -8.00 -12.38
CA ILE A 3 -8.93 -8.91 -12.67
C ILE A 3 -9.38 -10.04 -13.58
N ASP A 4 -10.55 -10.60 -13.34
CA ASP A 4 -11.13 -11.63 -14.21
C ASP A 4 -11.45 -11.07 -15.60
N HIS A 5 -11.91 -9.81 -15.65
CA HIS A 5 -12.13 -9.11 -16.91
C HIS A 5 -10.82 -8.90 -17.68
N LEU A 6 -9.76 -8.44 -17.03
CA LEU A 6 -8.44 -8.26 -17.65
C LEU A 6 -7.86 -9.59 -18.17
N ARG A 7 -8.06 -10.68 -17.44
CA ARG A 7 -7.65 -12.02 -17.88
C ARG A 7 -8.47 -12.50 -19.07
N SER A 8 -9.79 -12.36 -19.02
CA SER A 8 -10.69 -12.81 -20.08
C SER A 8 -10.60 -11.98 -21.36
N SER A 9 -10.18 -10.70 -21.25
CA SER A 9 -9.99 -9.80 -22.41
C SER A 9 -8.68 -10.02 -23.15
N GLY A 10 -7.81 -10.92 -22.69
CA GLY A 10 -6.48 -11.18 -23.28
C GLY A 10 -5.44 -10.09 -22.99
N LEU A 11 -5.77 -9.10 -22.15
CA LEU A 11 -4.82 -8.08 -21.69
C LEU A 11 -3.79 -8.65 -20.71
N VAL A 12 -4.11 -9.80 -20.10
CA VAL A 12 -3.19 -10.60 -19.29
C VAL A 12 -2.97 -11.92 -20.01
N SER A 13 -1.80 -12.08 -20.59
CA SER A 13 -1.52 -13.16 -21.57
C SER A 13 -1.09 -14.49 -20.96
N SER A 14 -0.86 -14.55 -19.65
CA SER A 14 -0.40 -15.79 -18.99
C SER A 14 -1.12 -16.01 -17.66
N PRO A 15 -1.48 -17.25 -17.31
CA PRO A 15 -1.99 -17.59 -15.99
C PRO A 15 -0.97 -17.32 -14.87
N ASP A 16 0.32 -17.25 -15.22
CA ASP A 16 1.43 -16.98 -14.27
C ASP A 16 1.70 -15.48 -14.09
N CYS A 17 0.91 -14.59 -14.73
CA CYS A 17 1.04 -13.15 -14.55
C CYS A 17 0.80 -12.76 -13.09
N ARG A 18 1.79 -12.06 -12.53
CA ARG A 18 1.70 -11.49 -11.19
C ARG A 18 0.89 -10.20 -11.20
N THR A 19 0.12 -9.98 -10.16
CA THR A 19 -0.74 -8.81 -10.02
C THR A 19 -0.28 -7.94 -8.86
N ILE A 20 0.08 -6.70 -9.16
CA ILE A 20 0.49 -5.71 -8.17
C ILE A 20 -0.43 -4.51 -8.30
N LEU A 21 -1.03 -4.09 -7.20
CA LEU A 21 -1.83 -2.88 -7.14
C LEU A 21 -1.10 -1.81 -6.33
N GLY A 22 -1.03 -0.60 -6.87
CA GLY A 22 -0.37 0.48 -6.15
C GLY A 22 -1.02 1.83 -6.37
N GLY A 23 -0.76 2.73 -5.45
CA GLY A 23 -1.23 4.10 -5.52
C GLY A 23 -0.55 5.04 -4.55
N TYR A 24 -0.76 6.33 -4.78
CA TYR A 24 -0.28 7.43 -3.96
C TYR A 24 -1.46 8.13 -3.28
N SER A 25 -1.28 8.60 -2.04
CA SER A 25 -2.30 9.36 -1.32
C SER A 25 -3.61 8.58 -1.14
N LEU A 26 -4.74 9.06 -1.63
CA LEU A 26 -6.02 8.37 -1.57
C LEU A 26 -6.01 7.06 -2.37
N ALA A 27 -5.32 7.03 -3.51
CA ALA A 27 -5.13 5.80 -4.27
C ALA A 27 -4.26 4.78 -3.51
N GLY A 28 -3.33 5.25 -2.67
CA GLY A 28 -2.57 4.40 -1.74
C GLY A 28 -3.45 3.77 -0.66
N LEU A 29 -4.40 4.53 -0.12
CA LEU A 29 -5.41 3.99 0.80
C LEU A 29 -6.32 2.97 0.10
N PHE A 30 -6.76 3.26 -1.12
CA PHE A 30 -7.54 2.32 -1.93
C PHE A 30 -6.77 1.01 -2.17
N ALA A 31 -5.49 1.11 -2.53
CA ALA A 31 -4.64 -0.07 -2.71
C ALA A 31 -4.55 -0.92 -1.43
N LEU A 32 -4.38 -0.27 -0.27
CA LEU A 32 -4.42 -0.96 1.03
C LEU A 32 -5.74 -1.69 1.22
N TRP A 33 -6.88 -1.00 1.07
CA TRP A 33 -8.20 -1.60 1.22
C TRP A 33 -8.39 -2.79 0.26
N ALA A 34 -8.02 -2.64 -1.01
CA ALA A 34 -8.10 -3.71 -2.00
C ALA A 34 -7.25 -4.93 -1.61
N GLY A 35 -6.08 -4.71 -0.98
CA GLY A 35 -5.22 -5.77 -0.46
C GLY A 35 -5.83 -6.60 0.67
N TYR A 36 -6.84 -6.06 1.36
CA TYR A 36 -7.66 -6.81 2.32
C TYR A 36 -8.86 -7.52 1.67
N GLN A 37 -9.18 -7.20 0.39
CA GLN A 37 -10.32 -7.78 -0.34
C GLN A 37 -9.91 -8.87 -1.32
N HIS A 38 -8.70 -8.78 -1.88
CA HIS A 38 -8.22 -9.65 -2.96
C HIS A 38 -6.77 -10.07 -2.75
N PRO A 39 -6.41 -11.29 -3.21
CA PRO A 39 -5.06 -11.82 -3.06
C PRO A 39 -4.12 -11.33 -4.19
N PHE A 40 -3.78 -10.04 -4.19
CA PHE A 40 -2.71 -9.54 -5.04
C PHE A 40 -1.35 -10.12 -4.64
N ASP A 41 -0.42 -10.24 -5.58
CA ASP A 41 0.97 -10.61 -5.29
C ASP A 41 1.71 -9.52 -4.51
N GLY A 42 1.28 -8.26 -4.62
CA GLY A 42 1.79 -7.17 -3.83
C GLY A 42 0.91 -5.92 -3.87
N ILE A 43 1.02 -5.15 -2.79
CA ILE A 43 0.37 -3.85 -2.63
C ILE A 43 1.42 -2.78 -2.41
N VAL A 44 1.29 -1.68 -3.16
CA VAL A 44 2.13 -0.49 -3.01
C VAL A 44 1.28 0.68 -2.52
N ALA A 45 1.47 1.09 -1.29
CA ALA A 45 0.79 2.23 -0.69
C ALA A 45 1.80 3.33 -0.37
N ALA A 46 2.04 4.20 -1.35
CA ALA A 46 2.96 5.32 -1.21
C ALA A 46 2.22 6.54 -0.63
N SER A 47 2.72 7.05 0.50
CA SER A 47 2.12 8.18 1.22
C SER A 47 0.59 8.11 1.32
N PRO A 48 0.03 6.96 1.78
CA PRO A 48 -1.41 6.74 1.74
C PRO A 48 -2.15 7.69 2.68
N SER A 49 -3.37 8.07 2.32
CA SER A 49 -4.28 8.85 3.18
C SER A 49 -4.78 8.03 4.37
N ILE A 50 -3.85 7.43 5.10
CA ILE A 50 -4.10 6.41 6.13
C ILE A 50 -4.75 6.96 7.41
N TRP A 51 -4.79 8.28 7.53
CA TRP A 51 -5.54 9.02 8.55
C TRP A 51 -7.05 8.99 8.32
N TYR A 52 -7.52 8.43 7.19
CA TYR A 52 -8.94 8.40 6.85
C TYR A 52 -9.76 7.75 7.98
N PRO A 53 -10.90 8.36 8.36
CA PRO A 53 -11.70 7.87 9.48
C PRO A 53 -12.06 6.40 9.37
N GLN A 54 -11.98 5.68 10.47
CA GLN A 54 -12.32 4.25 10.61
C GLN A 54 -11.41 3.26 9.86
N TRP A 55 -10.45 3.71 9.04
CA TRP A 55 -9.57 2.80 8.31
C TRP A 55 -8.82 1.83 9.22
N LEU A 56 -8.11 2.34 10.23
CA LEU A 56 -7.33 1.50 11.14
C LEU A 56 -8.19 0.59 12.02
N ALA A 57 -9.42 1.00 12.33
CA ALA A 57 -10.37 0.14 13.02
C ALA A 57 -10.80 -1.02 12.13
N TYR A 58 -11.07 -0.74 10.85
CA TYR A 58 -11.34 -1.75 9.84
C TYR A 58 -10.17 -2.73 9.69
N ALA A 59 -8.96 -2.21 9.47
CA ALA A 59 -7.75 -3.02 9.28
C ALA A 59 -7.43 -3.93 10.48
N ALA A 60 -7.73 -3.47 11.71
CA ALA A 60 -7.54 -4.26 12.92
C ALA A 60 -8.51 -5.45 13.05
N LEU A 61 -9.66 -5.40 12.39
CA LEU A 61 -10.69 -6.44 12.44
C LEU A 61 -10.66 -7.41 11.25
N HIS A 62 -9.82 -7.14 10.25
CA HIS A 62 -9.76 -7.93 9.02
C HIS A 62 -8.35 -8.48 8.78
N THR A 63 -8.29 -9.64 8.16
CA THR A 63 -7.03 -10.25 7.75
C THR A 63 -6.67 -9.81 6.32
N PRO A 64 -5.45 -9.32 6.06
CA PRO A 64 -5.01 -9.00 4.71
C PRO A 64 -4.93 -10.27 3.85
N LEU A 65 -5.36 -10.17 2.60
CA LEU A 65 -5.37 -11.29 1.64
C LEU A 65 -4.19 -11.26 0.68
N SER A 66 -3.61 -10.08 0.43
CA SER A 66 -2.47 -9.93 -0.48
C SER A 66 -1.16 -10.39 0.14
N ALA A 67 -0.23 -10.85 -0.71
CA ALA A 67 0.96 -11.57 -0.29
C ALA A 67 2.05 -10.68 0.33
N ALA A 68 2.12 -9.39 -0.05
CA ALA A 68 3.11 -8.46 0.49
C ALA A 68 2.62 -7.01 0.40
N PHE A 69 3.06 -6.16 1.33
CA PHE A 69 2.69 -4.75 1.39
C PHE A 69 3.93 -3.87 1.50
N TYR A 70 4.02 -2.88 0.61
CA TYR A 70 4.96 -1.78 0.74
C TYR A 70 4.21 -0.54 1.21
N LEU A 71 4.70 0.05 2.29
CA LEU A 71 4.22 1.31 2.84
C LEU A 71 5.34 2.34 2.74
N SER A 72 5.02 3.57 2.41
CA SER A 72 5.97 4.68 2.57
C SER A 72 5.31 5.96 3.04
N LEU A 73 6.10 6.84 3.63
CA LEU A 73 5.66 8.16 4.07
C LEU A 73 6.82 9.16 4.01
N GLY A 74 6.52 10.42 3.72
CA GLY A 74 7.47 11.50 3.91
C GLY A 74 7.63 11.87 5.40
N ASP A 75 8.85 12.18 5.82
CA ASP A 75 9.18 12.49 7.21
C ASP A 75 8.61 13.81 7.74
N ARG A 76 8.00 14.62 6.85
CA ARG A 76 7.36 15.90 7.16
C ARG A 76 5.87 15.96 6.79
N GLU A 77 5.24 14.81 6.50
CA GLU A 77 3.81 14.77 6.13
C GLU A 77 2.87 15.03 7.30
N ASP A 78 3.32 14.81 8.52
CA ASP A 78 2.59 15.17 9.76
C ASP A 78 2.54 16.68 10.04
N ARG A 79 3.30 17.49 9.29
CA ARG A 79 3.29 18.97 9.39
C ARG A 79 2.16 19.59 8.56
N SER A 80 0.98 19.01 8.62
CA SER A 80 -0.22 19.49 7.92
C SER A 80 -0.94 20.59 8.71
N ARG A 81 -1.62 21.50 7.98
CA ARG A 81 -2.54 22.47 8.58
C ARG A 81 -3.89 21.84 8.96
N THR A 82 -4.18 20.66 8.43
CA THR A 82 -5.41 19.92 8.72
C THR A 82 -5.16 18.96 9.88
N PRO A 83 -5.83 19.15 11.04
CA PRO A 83 -5.52 18.39 12.27
C PRO A 83 -5.51 16.87 12.10
N ILE A 84 -6.48 16.29 11.40
CA ILE A 84 -6.54 14.83 11.22
C ILE A 84 -5.34 14.30 10.42
N MET A 85 -4.80 15.08 9.48
CA MET A 85 -3.63 14.69 8.68
C MET A 85 -2.34 14.71 9.50
N THR A 86 -2.27 15.44 10.61
CA THR A 86 -1.09 15.43 11.48
C THR A 86 -0.86 14.08 12.16
N THR A 87 -1.87 13.22 12.16
CA THR A 87 -1.79 11.87 12.73
C THR A 87 -1.18 10.84 11.79
N VAL A 88 -0.86 11.20 10.54
CA VAL A 88 -0.46 10.27 9.48
C VAL A 88 0.74 9.39 9.86
N SER A 89 1.75 9.97 10.54
CA SER A 89 2.93 9.23 10.98
C SER A 89 2.60 8.13 12.00
N GLN A 90 1.67 8.39 12.92
CA GLN A 90 1.21 7.39 13.89
C GLN A 90 0.34 6.33 13.20
N CYS A 91 -0.53 6.77 12.29
CA CYS A 91 -1.42 5.88 11.55
C CYS A 91 -0.65 4.85 10.71
N ILE A 92 0.39 5.28 9.99
CA ILE A 92 1.17 4.36 9.14
C ILE A 92 1.99 3.36 9.97
N ARG A 93 2.53 3.78 11.13
CA ARG A 93 3.20 2.87 12.07
C ARG A 93 2.23 1.82 12.60
N ARG A 94 1.01 2.23 12.96
CA ARG A 94 -0.02 1.29 13.42
C ARG A 94 -0.41 0.31 12.31
N GLN A 95 -0.58 0.76 11.08
CA GLN A 95 -0.85 -0.12 9.93
C GLN A 95 0.28 -1.13 9.73
N HIS A 96 1.52 -0.68 9.77
CA HIS A 96 2.69 -1.55 9.66
C HIS A 96 2.68 -2.64 10.75
N ASN A 97 2.42 -2.25 12.00
CA ASN A 97 2.35 -3.19 13.11
C ASN A 97 1.20 -4.21 12.97
N LEU A 98 0.05 -3.80 12.45
CA LEU A 98 -1.07 -4.71 12.16
C LEU A 98 -0.69 -5.77 11.11
N LEU A 99 0.02 -5.36 10.06
CA LEU A 99 0.51 -6.30 9.03
C LEU A 99 1.56 -7.27 9.59
N ILE A 100 2.49 -6.78 10.42
CA ILE A 100 3.45 -7.65 11.13
C ILE A 100 2.70 -8.65 12.01
N ALA A 101 1.75 -8.20 12.80
CA ALA A 101 0.98 -9.04 13.72
C ALA A 101 0.18 -10.14 12.99
N SER A 102 -0.23 -9.89 11.74
CA SER A 102 -0.88 -10.89 10.88
C SER A 102 0.11 -11.79 10.13
N SER A 103 1.41 -11.69 10.42
CA SER A 103 2.49 -12.41 9.70
C SER A 103 2.54 -12.11 8.20
N THR A 104 2.02 -10.96 7.79
CA THR A 104 2.05 -10.52 6.39
C THR A 104 3.38 -9.81 6.08
N PRO A 105 4.11 -10.22 5.05
CA PRO A 105 5.31 -9.52 4.61
C PRO A 105 5.05 -8.05 4.35
N VAL A 106 5.76 -7.16 5.04
CA VAL A 106 5.58 -5.72 4.94
C VAL A 106 6.90 -4.97 5.13
N THR A 107 7.03 -3.85 4.44
CA THR A 107 8.07 -2.84 4.72
C THR A 107 7.44 -1.47 4.89
N LEU A 108 8.09 -0.62 5.68
CA LEU A 108 7.75 0.81 5.83
C LEU A 108 8.99 1.62 5.53
N GLU A 109 8.97 2.35 4.40
CA GLU A 109 10.06 3.23 3.99
C GLU A 109 9.72 4.70 4.31
N TRP A 110 10.65 5.38 4.99
CA TRP A 110 10.58 6.81 5.23
C TRP A 110 11.36 7.55 4.14
N ASN A 111 10.71 8.53 3.52
CA ASN A 111 11.32 9.40 2.52
C ASN A 111 11.50 10.81 3.09
N GLU A 112 12.49 11.53 2.61
CA GLU A 112 12.63 12.94 2.94
C GLU A 112 11.50 13.75 2.31
N GLY A 113 10.92 14.68 3.07
CA GLY A 113 10.00 15.68 2.53
C GLY A 113 8.55 15.53 2.93
N ASN A 114 7.73 16.39 2.32
CA ASN A 114 6.29 16.46 2.55
C ASN A 114 5.51 15.58 1.55
N HIS A 115 4.17 15.67 1.64
CA HIS A 115 3.25 14.88 0.83
C HIS A 115 3.37 15.10 -0.69
N PHE A 116 3.93 16.21 -1.13
CA PHE A 116 3.96 16.59 -2.55
C PHE A 116 5.34 16.42 -3.22
N GLN A 117 6.32 15.87 -2.50
CA GLN A 117 7.66 15.66 -3.02
C GLN A 117 7.83 14.25 -3.58
N ASP A 118 8.40 14.18 -4.78
CA ASP A 118 8.87 12.95 -5.43
C ASP A 118 7.82 11.81 -5.53
N ASN A 119 6.55 12.16 -5.74
CA ASN A 119 5.44 11.21 -5.77
C ASN A 119 5.70 10.01 -6.69
N GLY A 120 6.19 10.27 -7.91
CA GLY A 120 6.52 9.23 -8.88
C GLY A 120 7.65 8.32 -8.40
N LEU A 121 8.72 8.89 -7.86
CA LEU A 121 9.86 8.12 -7.34
C LEU A 121 9.47 7.27 -6.14
N ARG A 122 8.71 7.81 -5.19
CA ARG A 122 8.22 7.07 -4.02
C ARG A 122 7.35 5.89 -4.42
N THR A 123 6.48 6.08 -5.39
CA THR A 123 5.63 5.01 -5.93
C THR A 123 6.47 3.96 -6.68
N ALA A 124 7.42 4.39 -7.53
CA ALA A 124 8.31 3.49 -8.25
C ALA A 124 9.15 2.61 -7.34
N LYS A 125 9.67 3.15 -6.23
CA LYS A 125 10.39 2.38 -5.20
C LYS A 125 9.53 1.24 -4.64
N GLY A 126 8.25 1.50 -4.41
CA GLY A 126 7.32 0.50 -3.92
C GLY A 126 7.13 -0.65 -4.92
N PHE A 127 6.91 -0.33 -6.18
CA PHE A 127 6.83 -1.36 -7.23
C PHE A 127 8.13 -2.15 -7.36
N ALA A 128 9.29 -1.50 -7.33
CA ALA A 128 10.57 -2.17 -7.38
C ALA A 128 10.77 -3.13 -6.20
N TRP A 129 10.40 -2.72 -4.98
CA TRP A 129 10.48 -3.59 -3.81
C TRP A 129 9.60 -4.84 -3.94
N VAL A 130 8.34 -4.67 -4.38
CA VAL A 130 7.41 -5.79 -4.58
C VAL A 130 7.91 -6.74 -5.68
N ILE A 131 8.34 -6.19 -6.83
CA ILE A 131 8.85 -6.99 -7.95
C ILE A 131 10.05 -7.82 -7.52
N ASN A 132 11.02 -7.21 -6.85
CA ASN A 132 12.21 -7.92 -6.36
C ASN A 132 11.83 -9.05 -5.39
N ARG A 133 10.83 -8.82 -4.52
CA ARG A 133 10.37 -9.83 -3.59
C ARG A 133 9.67 -11.01 -4.27
N ILE A 134 8.90 -10.76 -5.34
CA ILE A 134 8.22 -11.81 -6.11
C ILE A 134 9.24 -12.65 -6.89
N GLN A 135 10.33 -12.05 -7.36
CA GLN A 135 11.37 -12.72 -8.15
C GLN A 135 12.36 -13.53 -7.32
N THR A 136 12.43 -13.27 -6.01
CA THR A 136 13.33 -14.02 -5.12
C THR A 136 12.60 -15.27 -4.61
N PRO A 137 13.10 -16.48 -4.92
CA PRO A 137 12.50 -17.74 -4.47
C PRO A 137 12.54 -17.91 -2.96
#